data_5c255900f4595febc8bd69f18b04717f
#
_entry.id   5c255900f4595febc8bd69f18b04717f
#
_cell.length_a   1.000
_cell.length_b   1.000
_cell.length_c   1.000
_cell.angle_alpha   90.00
_cell.angle_beta   90.00
_cell.angle_gamma   90.00
#
_symmetry.space_group_name_H-M   'P 1'
#
loop_
_entity.id
_entity.type
_entity.pdbx_description
1 polymer ?
#
loop_
_entity_poly.entity_id
_entity_poly.type
_entity_poly.pdbx_seq_one_letter_code
_entity_poly.pdbx_strand_id
1 'polypeptide(L)'
;VFGCDCAACQRARSDEAHRRRPCSAVVTFNDAVTLLDAGLPDLMDRWPAGQFQQFLLTHYHMDHVQGLFPLRWGVGAPIPVFGPPDPEGCDDLFKHPGLLDFSHTVEPFVVFNLQGLRVTPLPLNHSKLTYGYLLESAHSRVAWLSDTAGLPEKTLKFLLNNQPQAIVIDCSHEPRPQPPRSHCDLN
;
A
#
# COMPACT_ATOMS: atom_id res chain seq x y z
N VAL A 1 13.62 4.41 -0.76
CA VAL A 1 12.81 5.26 -1.64
C VAL A 1 12.08 4.37 -2.61
N PHE A 2 10.76 4.36 -2.50
CA PHE A 2 9.88 3.58 -3.35
C PHE A 2 9.61 4.36 -4.64
N GLY A 3 9.57 3.72 -5.78
CA GLY A 3 9.27 4.33 -7.07
C GLY A 3 8.47 3.38 -7.93
N CYS A 4 7.56 3.91 -8.73
CA CYS A 4 6.85 3.14 -9.74
C CYS A 4 7.79 2.81 -10.91
N ASP A 5 7.44 1.83 -11.72
CA ASP A 5 8.14 1.51 -12.97
C ASP A 5 7.68 2.40 -14.15
N CYS A 6 7.16 3.60 -13.85
CA CYS A 6 6.77 4.56 -14.88
C CYS A 6 7.97 5.07 -15.68
N ALA A 7 7.71 5.65 -16.84
CA ALA A 7 8.76 6.15 -17.73
C ALA A 7 9.68 7.21 -17.09
N ALA A 8 9.18 7.95 -16.09
CA ALA A 8 9.99 8.93 -15.35
C ALA A 8 10.97 8.22 -14.39
N CYS A 9 10.50 7.22 -13.65
CA CYS A 9 11.37 6.39 -12.81
C CYS A 9 12.34 5.56 -13.64
N GLN A 10 11.92 5.09 -14.82
CA GLN A 10 12.80 4.40 -15.75
C GLN A 10 13.91 5.31 -16.29
N ARG A 11 13.65 6.55 -16.59
CA ARG A 11 14.67 7.53 -17.03
C ARG A 11 15.66 7.90 -15.93
N ALA A 12 15.25 7.86 -14.65
CA ALA A 12 16.16 8.10 -13.53
C ALA A 12 17.14 6.94 -13.27
N ARG A 13 17.11 5.88 -14.09
CA ARG A 13 17.88 4.65 -13.90
C ARG A 13 19.11 4.60 -14.75
N SER A 14 20.15 5.26 -14.33
CA SER A 14 21.50 4.96 -14.80
C SER A 14 22.20 3.85 -14.01
N ASP A 15 21.62 3.45 -12.87
CA ASP A 15 22.25 2.53 -11.93
C ASP A 15 21.20 1.55 -11.34
N GLU A 16 21.38 0.25 -11.59
CA GLU A 16 20.49 -0.81 -11.08
C GLU A 16 20.41 -0.85 -9.54
N ALA A 17 21.49 -0.48 -8.85
CA ALA A 17 21.54 -0.43 -7.39
C ALA A 17 20.58 0.63 -6.80
N HIS A 18 20.28 1.68 -7.54
CA HIS A 18 19.36 2.76 -7.16
C HIS A 18 18.00 2.67 -7.83
N ARG A 19 17.71 1.56 -8.50
CA ARG A 19 16.46 1.32 -9.19
C ARG A 19 15.30 1.31 -8.19
N ARG A 20 14.39 2.28 -8.33
CA ARG A 20 13.11 2.29 -7.64
C ARG A 20 12.17 1.29 -8.30
N ARG A 21 11.45 0.54 -7.49
CA ARG A 21 10.45 -0.43 -7.94
C ARG A 21 9.06 0.00 -7.50
N PRO A 22 8.00 -0.53 -8.13
CA PRO A 22 6.62 -0.32 -7.70
C PRO A 22 6.43 -0.64 -6.22
N CYS A 23 5.43 0.00 -5.61
CA CYS A 23 5.20 -0.04 -4.19
C CYS A 23 4.86 -1.46 -3.71
N SER A 24 5.67 -1.98 -2.81
CA SER A 24 5.41 -3.24 -2.11
C SER A 24 6.26 -3.29 -0.85
N ALA A 25 5.67 -3.72 0.25
CA ALA A 25 6.37 -3.93 1.50
C ALA A 25 5.87 -5.20 2.19
N VAL A 26 6.62 -5.68 3.16
CA VAL A 26 6.26 -6.81 4.00
C VAL A 26 6.15 -6.34 5.44
N VAL A 27 5.06 -6.70 6.07
CA VAL A 27 4.85 -6.51 7.50
C VAL A 27 4.80 -7.87 8.16
N THR A 28 5.74 -8.15 9.04
CA THR A 28 5.77 -9.38 9.83
C THR A 28 5.42 -9.06 11.28
N PHE A 29 4.43 -9.74 11.81
CA PHE A 29 4.02 -9.61 13.21
C PHE A 29 3.51 -10.96 13.74
N ASN A 30 4.05 -11.45 14.89
CA ASN A 30 3.70 -12.73 15.50
C ASN A 30 3.70 -13.90 14.48
N ASP A 31 4.77 -14.02 13.69
CA ASP A 31 4.93 -15.00 12.60
C ASP A 31 3.94 -14.85 11.43
N ALA A 32 3.00 -13.93 11.49
CA ALA A 32 2.13 -13.62 10.38
C ALA A 32 2.79 -12.63 9.43
N VAL A 33 2.71 -12.91 8.13
CA VAL A 33 3.24 -12.09 7.05
C VAL A 33 2.08 -11.46 6.29
N THR A 34 2.07 -10.13 6.23
CA THR A 34 1.14 -9.33 5.42
C THR A 34 1.91 -8.63 4.32
N LEU A 35 1.48 -8.77 3.08
CA LEU A 35 2.01 -8.00 1.97
C LEU A 35 1.25 -6.67 1.88
N LEU A 36 1.96 -5.56 2.07
CA LEU A 36 1.43 -4.21 1.99
C LEU A 36 1.73 -3.66 0.61
N ASP A 37 0.69 -3.45 -0.17
CA ASP A 37 0.71 -3.26 -1.61
C ASP A 37 1.38 -4.40 -2.40
N ALA A 38 1.00 -4.53 -3.65
CA ALA A 38 1.42 -5.61 -4.54
C ALA A 38 1.88 -5.07 -5.90
N GLY A 39 2.67 -4.00 -5.87
CA GLY A 39 3.11 -3.33 -7.10
C GLY A 39 4.25 -4.05 -7.83
N LEU A 40 4.98 -4.95 -7.17
CA LEU A 40 6.08 -5.69 -7.83
C LEU A 40 5.52 -6.73 -8.80
N PRO A 41 5.89 -6.71 -10.10
CA PRO A 41 5.42 -7.72 -11.06
C PRO A 41 5.98 -9.12 -10.77
N ASP A 42 7.14 -9.21 -10.10
CA ASP A 42 7.79 -10.45 -9.64
C ASP A 42 7.45 -10.80 -8.17
N LEU A 43 6.29 -10.30 -7.67
CA LEU A 43 5.91 -10.46 -6.26
C LEU A 43 5.78 -11.93 -5.86
N MET A 44 5.15 -12.74 -6.70
CA MET A 44 4.92 -14.16 -6.43
C MET A 44 6.17 -15.03 -6.52
N ASP A 45 7.19 -14.57 -7.23
CA ASP A 45 8.51 -15.22 -7.25
C ASP A 45 9.25 -14.98 -5.93
N ARG A 46 8.99 -13.85 -5.27
CA ARG A 46 9.60 -13.47 -3.98
C ARG A 46 8.87 -14.04 -2.79
N TRP A 47 7.55 -14.00 -2.85
CA TRP A 47 6.64 -14.53 -1.82
C TRP A 47 5.60 -15.41 -2.48
N PRO A 48 5.91 -16.69 -2.72
CA PRO A 48 4.94 -17.66 -3.21
C PRO A 48 3.70 -17.76 -2.31
N ALA A 49 2.57 -18.09 -2.90
CA ALA A 49 1.34 -18.33 -2.15
C ALA A 49 1.59 -19.36 -1.02
N GLY A 50 1.09 -19.06 0.18
CA GLY A 50 1.34 -19.84 1.38
C GLY A 50 2.50 -19.33 2.27
N GLN A 51 3.34 -18.42 1.78
CA GLN A 51 4.36 -17.75 2.59
C GLN A 51 3.88 -16.43 3.22
N PHE A 52 2.65 -16.03 2.95
CA PHE A 52 1.98 -14.88 3.53
C PHE A 52 0.50 -15.21 3.75
N GLN A 53 -0.18 -14.46 4.62
CA GLN A 53 -1.56 -14.73 5.01
C GLN A 53 -2.56 -13.83 4.30
N GLN A 54 -2.19 -12.59 3.99
CA GLN A 54 -3.09 -11.59 3.42
C GLN A 54 -2.36 -10.46 2.71
N PHE A 55 -3.12 -9.70 1.93
CA PHE A 55 -2.73 -8.39 1.40
C PHE A 55 -3.40 -7.25 2.18
N LEU A 56 -2.70 -6.13 2.29
CA LEU A 56 -3.21 -4.85 2.75
C LEU A 56 -2.91 -3.81 1.67
N LEU A 57 -3.92 -3.38 0.92
CA LEU A 57 -3.76 -2.46 -0.20
C LEU A 57 -4.08 -1.03 0.21
N THR A 58 -3.23 -0.09 -0.21
CA THR A 58 -3.49 1.34 -0.02
C THR A 58 -4.53 1.86 -1.00
N HIS A 59 -4.49 1.39 -2.25
CA HIS A 59 -5.42 1.73 -3.32
C HIS A 59 -5.23 0.82 -4.54
N TYR A 60 -6.01 1.04 -5.60
CA TYR A 60 -6.06 0.14 -6.75
C TYR A 60 -5.43 0.71 -8.04
N HIS A 61 -4.40 1.56 -7.96
CA HIS A 61 -3.59 1.87 -9.13
C HIS A 61 -2.74 0.66 -9.54
N MET A 62 -2.42 0.57 -10.83
CA MET A 62 -1.72 -0.59 -11.41
C MET A 62 -0.38 -0.88 -10.71
N ASP A 63 0.38 0.13 -10.37
CA ASP A 63 1.67 0.03 -9.68
C ASP A 63 1.56 -0.35 -8.19
N HIS A 64 0.34 -0.58 -7.69
CA HIS A 64 0.05 -1.14 -6.37
C HIS A 64 -0.62 -2.52 -6.41
N VAL A 65 -1.08 -2.98 -7.58
CA VAL A 65 -1.86 -4.22 -7.69
C VAL A 65 -1.37 -5.19 -8.77
N GLN A 66 -0.44 -4.80 -9.66
CA GLN A 66 -0.05 -5.64 -10.79
C GLN A 66 0.54 -7.00 -10.38
N GLY A 67 1.16 -7.09 -9.21
CA GLY A 67 1.68 -8.36 -8.66
C GLY A 67 0.59 -9.35 -8.22
N LEU A 68 -0.68 -8.92 -8.15
CA LEU A 68 -1.82 -9.79 -7.85
C LEU A 68 -2.29 -10.59 -9.07
N PHE A 69 -2.00 -10.15 -10.29
CA PHE A 69 -2.55 -10.75 -11.51
C PHE A 69 -2.25 -12.24 -11.67
N PRO A 70 -1.08 -12.77 -11.31
CA PRO A 70 -0.82 -14.22 -11.37
C PRO A 70 -1.78 -15.06 -10.50
N LEU A 71 -2.30 -14.50 -9.40
CA LEU A 71 -3.20 -15.19 -8.47
C LEU A 71 -4.63 -15.37 -9.03
N ARG A 72 -4.98 -14.69 -10.12
CA ARG A 72 -6.28 -14.83 -10.80
C ARG A 72 -6.50 -16.23 -11.38
N TRP A 73 -5.44 -16.94 -11.67
CA TRP A 73 -5.51 -18.31 -12.23
C TRP A 73 -5.12 -19.39 -11.21
N GLY A 74 -4.87 -18.97 -9.97
CA GLY A 74 -4.53 -19.90 -8.91
C GLY A 74 -5.74 -20.76 -8.47
N VAL A 75 -5.43 -21.93 -7.92
CA VAL A 75 -6.40 -22.83 -7.28
C VAL A 75 -5.91 -23.09 -5.86
N GLY A 76 -6.75 -22.82 -4.87
CA GLY A 76 -6.37 -23.00 -3.46
C GLY A 76 -7.32 -22.28 -2.51
N ALA A 77 -6.89 -22.12 -1.26
CA ALA A 77 -7.62 -21.35 -0.27
C ALA A 77 -7.65 -19.85 -0.66
N PRO A 78 -8.78 -19.14 -0.46
CA PRO A 78 -8.86 -17.70 -0.69
C PRO A 78 -7.83 -16.93 0.14
N ILE A 79 -7.23 -15.91 -0.48
CA ILE A 79 -6.27 -15.01 0.15
C ILE A 79 -6.99 -13.69 0.46
N PRO A 80 -7.19 -13.32 1.73
CA PRO A 80 -7.83 -12.06 2.11
C PRO A 80 -7.08 -10.85 1.54
N VAL A 81 -7.82 -9.92 0.94
CA VAL A 81 -7.31 -8.63 0.46
C VAL A 81 -8.06 -7.52 1.18
N PHE A 82 -7.39 -6.89 2.15
CA PHE A 82 -7.90 -5.73 2.86
C PHE A 82 -7.58 -4.47 2.06
N GLY A 83 -8.56 -3.58 1.89
CA GLY A 83 -8.34 -2.35 1.14
C GLY A 83 -9.51 -1.38 1.20
N PRO A 84 -9.38 -0.18 0.59
CA PRO A 84 -10.45 0.80 0.54
C PRO A 84 -11.68 0.27 -0.22
N PRO A 85 -12.89 0.70 0.15
CA PRO A 85 -14.13 0.32 -0.53
C PRO A 85 -14.30 1.11 -1.84
N ASP A 86 -13.35 0.95 -2.77
CA ASP A 86 -13.37 1.61 -4.07
C ASP A 86 -14.18 0.77 -5.07
N PRO A 87 -15.38 1.21 -5.51
CA PRO A 87 -16.22 0.44 -6.41
C PRO A 87 -15.64 0.32 -7.83
N GLU A 88 -14.78 1.26 -8.22
CA GLU A 88 -14.07 1.20 -9.50
C GLU A 88 -12.85 0.28 -9.43
N GLY A 89 -12.20 0.23 -8.27
CA GLY A 89 -11.10 -0.65 -7.91
C GLY A 89 -10.11 -0.90 -9.04
N CYS A 90 -9.79 -2.17 -9.24
CA CYS A 90 -9.20 -2.71 -10.47
C CYS A 90 -10.21 -3.70 -11.06
N ASP A 91 -11.02 -3.24 -12.00
CA ASP A 91 -12.19 -3.94 -12.57
C ASP A 91 -11.90 -5.39 -12.97
N ASP A 92 -10.75 -5.60 -13.62
CA ASP A 92 -10.33 -6.91 -14.09
C ASP A 92 -9.98 -7.88 -12.95
N LEU A 93 -9.40 -7.40 -11.85
CA LEU A 93 -9.18 -8.20 -10.64
C LEU A 93 -10.49 -8.51 -9.91
N PHE A 94 -11.43 -7.56 -9.89
CA PHE A 94 -12.71 -7.75 -9.21
C PHE A 94 -13.64 -8.71 -9.95
N LYS A 95 -13.64 -8.68 -11.28
CA LYS A 95 -14.43 -9.60 -12.12
C LYS A 95 -13.88 -11.03 -12.12
N HIS A 96 -12.58 -11.17 -11.98
CA HIS A 96 -11.90 -12.47 -12.07
C HIS A 96 -10.86 -12.61 -10.96
N PRO A 97 -11.27 -12.66 -9.67
CA PRO A 97 -10.35 -12.56 -8.55
C PRO A 97 -9.47 -13.81 -8.34
N GLY A 98 -9.88 -14.99 -8.84
CA GLY A 98 -9.14 -16.23 -8.62
C GLY A 98 -9.01 -16.57 -7.14
N LEU A 99 -7.79 -16.55 -6.60
CA LEU A 99 -7.52 -16.77 -5.18
C LEU A 99 -7.78 -15.54 -4.29
N LEU A 100 -8.01 -14.37 -4.87
CA LEU A 100 -8.10 -13.12 -4.11
C LEU A 100 -9.52 -12.92 -3.56
N ASP A 101 -9.64 -12.66 -2.26
CA ASP A 101 -10.89 -12.33 -1.61
C ASP A 101 -10.94 -10.84 -1.26
N PHE A 102 -11.61 -10.04 -2.08
CA PHE A 102 -11.80 -8.60 -1.93
C PHE A 102 -12.97 -8.20 -1.03
N SER A 103 -13.59 -9.15 -0.32
CA SER A 103 -14.72 -8.84 0.58
C SER A 103 -14.31 -8.07 1.84
N HIS A 104 -13.02 -7.94 2.11
CA HIS A 104 -12.46 -7.31 3.31
C HIS A 104 -12.20 -5.81 3.13
N THR A 105 -13.26 -5.02 2.92
CA THR A 105 -13.14 -3.56 2.88
C THR A 105 -12.90 -2.97 4.27
N VAL A 106 -12.12 -1.88 4.34
CA VAL A 106 -11.78 -1.22 5.60
C VAL A 106 -12.36 0.19 5.64
N GLU A 107 -12.73 0.66 6.84
CA GLU A 107 -13.34 1.96 7.05
C GLU A 107 -12.33 2.98 7.62
N PRO A 108 -12.35 4.24 7.18
CA PRO A 108 -11.41 5.26 7.64
C PRO A 108 -11.54 5.51 9.14
N PHE A 109 -10.42 5.53 9.84
CA PHE A 109 -10.27 5.73 11.29
C PHE A 109 -10.89 4.63 12.17
N VAL A 110 -11.39 3.53 11.58
CA VAL A 110 -11.89 2.37 12.31
C VAL A 110 -10.77 1.34 12.44
N VAL A 111 -10.39 1.02 13.67
CA VAL A 111 -9.33 0.03 13.95
C VAL A 111 -9.83 -1.37 13.62
N PHE A 112 -9.04 -2.13 12.89
CA PHE A 112 -9.25 -3.56 12.71
C PHE A 112 -7.99 -4.35 13.08
N ASN A 113 -8.08 -5.68 13.14
CA ASN A 113 -6.99 -6.54 13.59
C ASN A 113 -6.48 -7.42 12.45
N LEU A 114 -5.16 -7.39 12.21
CA LEU A 114 -4.46 -8.29 11.33
C LEU A 114 -3.54 -9.20 12.15
N GLN A 115 -4.01 -10.39 12.48
CA GLN A 115 -3.23 -11.39 13.21
C GLN A 115 -2.58 -10.86 14.51
N GLY A 116 -3.32 -10.00 15.25
CA GLY A 116 -2.84 -9.36 16.46
C GLY A 116 -2.25 -7.95 16.27
N LEU A 117 -1.89 -7.57 15.06
CA LEU A 117 -1.50 -6.20 14.74
C LEU A 117 -2.76 -5.32 14.60
N ARG A 118 -2.79 -4.20 15.31
CA ARG A 118 -3.87 -3.21 15.16
C ARG A 118 -3.56 -2.31 13.96
N VAL A 119 -4.55 -2.14 13.10
CA VAL A 119 -4.40 -1.35 11.88
C VAL A 119 -5.51 -0.31 11.81
N THR A 120 -5.14 0.95 11.59
CA THR A 120 -6.09 2.05 11.40
C THR A 120 -5.93 2.65 10.01
N PRO A 121 -6.95 2.58 9.15
CA PRO A 121 -6.91 3.22 7.82
C PRO A 121 -6.99 4.74 7.95
N LEU A 122 -6.15 5.45 7.21
CA LEU A 122 -6.02 6.91 7.23
C LEU A 122 -6.23 7.46 5.81
N PRO A 123 -7.29 8.23 5.54
CA PRO A 123 -7.51 8.84 4.23
C PRO A 123 -6.31 9.69 3.78
N LEU A 124 -5.95 9.57 2.51
CA LEU A 124 -4.87 10.32 1.87
C LEU A 124 -5.39 11.15 0.68
N ASN A 125 -4.60 12.15 0.26
CA ASN A 125 -4.89 13.01 -0.89
C ASN A 125 -4.28 12.42 -2.15
N HIS A 126 -5.07 11.67 -2.90
CA HIS A 126 -4.61 11.07 -4.15
C HIS A 126 -5.71 11.10 -5.21
N SER A 127 -5.38 10.76 -6.45
CA SER A 127 -6.32 10.75 -7.59
C SER A 127 -7.35 9.61 -7.52
N LYS A 128 -7.08 8.57 -6.72
CA LYS A 128 -7.95 7.42 -6.45
C LYS A 128 -8.25 7.34 -4.95
N LEU A 129 -9.32 6.67 -4.55
CA LEU A 129 -9.59 6.43 -3.13
C LEU A 129 -8.41 5.70 -2.48
N THR A 130 -7.68 6.41 -1.64
CA THR A 130 -6.40 5.94 -1.08
C THR A 130 -6.40 6.05 0.44
N TYR A 131 -5.97 4.99 1.10
CA TYR A 131 -5.71 4.96 2.54
C TYR A 131 -4.25 4.66 2.82
N GLY A 132 -3.65 5.45 3.70
CA GLY A 132 -2.50 5.02 4.47
C GLY A 132 -2.93 4.20 5.67
N TYR A 133 -1.98 3.69 6.43
CA TYR A 133 -2.26 2.85 7.60
C TYR A 133 -1.38 3.22 8.78
N LEU A 134 -1.99 3.38 9.97
CA LEU A 134 -1.24 3.30 11.21
C LEU A 134 -1.22 1.84 11.67
N LEU A 135 -0.03 1.27 11.71
CA LEU A 135 0.25 -0.10 12.15
C LEU A 135 0.74 -0.03 13.60
N GLU A 136 0.03 -0.69 14.53
CA GLU A 136 0.30 -0.59 15.96
C GLU A 136 0.49 -1.97 16.59
N SER A 137 1.61 -2.13 17.27
CA SER A 137 1.86 -3.23 18.21
C SER A 137 1.77 -2.72 19.66
N ALA A 138 2.02 -3.58 20.64
CA ALA A 138 2.10 -3.17 22.04
C ALA A 138 3.25 -2.16 22.32
N HIS A 139 4.27 -2.12 21.45
CA HIS A 139 5.51 -1.38 21.70
C HIS A 139 5.87 -0.38 20.60
N SER A 140 5.22 -0.43 19.45
CA SER A 140 5.58 0.43 18.32
C SER A 140 4.38 0.80 17.46
N ARG A 141 4.49 1.99 16.86
CA ARG A 141 3.55 2.52 15.87
C ARG A 141 4.31 2.98 14.64
N VAL A 142 3.90 2.53 13.48
CA VAL A 142 4.46 2.92 12.19
C VAL A 142 3.33 3.44 11.31
N ALA A 143 3.47 4.63 10.75
CA ALA A 143 2.55 5.15 9.76
C ALA A 143 3.09 4.88 8.36
N TRP A 144 2.30 4.20 7.53
CA TRP A 144 2.56 4.00 6.11
C TRP A 144 1.61 4.89 5.30
N LEU A 145 2.17 5.87 4.58
CA LEU A 145 1.43 6.95 3.91
C LEU A 145 1.89 7.07 2.46
N SER A 146 1.71 5.99 1.68
CA SER A 146 2.09 6.00 0.27
C SER A 146 1.05 6.69 -0.59
N ASP A 147 1.50 7.35 -1.63
CA ASP A 147 0.72 8.06 -2.65
C ASP A 147 -0.23 9.12 -2.06
N THR A 148 0.37 10.26 -1.72
CA THR A 148 -0.39 11.41 -1.19
C THR A 148 0.22 12.74 -1.62
N ALA A 149 -0.62 13.73 -1.85
CA ALA A 149 -0.22 15.13 -1.99
C ALA A 149 -0.52 15.88 -0.68
N GLY A 150 0.43 15.83 0.25
CA GLY A 150 0.25 16.30 1.62
C GLY A 150 -0.70 15.40 2.41
N LEU A 151 -1.07 15.82 3.62
CA LEU A 151 -1.97 15.06 4.49
C LEU A 151 -3.31 15.78 4.68
N PRO A 152 -4.45 15.09 4.53
CA PRO A 152 -5.73 15.64 4.95
C PRO A 152 -5.69 16.06 6.42
N GLU A 153 -6.38 17.15 6.76
CA GLU A 153 -6.36 17.72 8.13
C GLU A 153 -6.71 16.69 9.22
N LYS A 154 -7.72 15.85 8.94
CA LYS A 154 -8.14 14.80 9.88
C LYS A 154 -7.04 13.75 10.09
N THR A 155 -6.37 13.34 9.03
CA THR A 155 -5.26 12.38 9.08
C THR A 155 -4.08 12.98 9.82
N LEU A 156 -3.72 14.23 9.54
CA LEU A 156 -2.65 14.94 10.27
C LEU A 156 -2.96 15.02 11.77
N LYS A 157 -4.16 15.47 12.15
CA LYS A 157 -4.58 15.52 13.56
C LYS A 157 -4.53 14.15 14.23
N PHE A 158 -4.98 13.10 13.52
CA PHE A 158 -4.92 11.74 14.04
C PHE A 158 -3.48 11.29 14.30
N LEU A 159 -2.56 11.53 13.38
CA LEU A 159 -1.15 11.18 13.54
C LEU A 159 -0.47 11.98 14.67
N LEU A 160 -0.76 13.26 14.81
CA LEU A 160 -0.25 14.09 15.92
C LEU A 160 -0.71 13.58 17.29
N ASN A 161 -1.94 13.07 17.38
CA ASN A 161 -2.47 12.51 18.63
C ASN A 161 -1.93 11.10 18.93
N ASN A 162 -1.60 10.31 17.91
CA ASN A 162 -1.13 8.94 18.09
C ASN A 162 0.40 8.78 18.02
N GLN A 163 1.13 9.80 17.60
CA GLN A 163 2.59 9.91 17.62
C GLN A 163 3.34 8.65 17.18
N PRO A 164 3.27 8.25 15.89
CA PRO A 164 4.02 7.10 15.39
C PRO A 164 5.53 7.34 15.55
N GLN A 165 6.28 6.29 15.92
CA GLN A 165 7.73 6.35 16.03
C GLN A 165 8.44 6.37 14.67
N ALA A 166 7.76 5.89 13.62
CA ALA A 166 8.27 5.95 12.26
C ALA A 166 7.15 6.28 11.27
N ILE A 167 7.50 7.03 10.24
CA ILE A 167 6.62 7.38 9.14
C ILE A 167 7.31 7.01 7.83
N VAL A 168 6.63 6.22 7.00
CA VAL A 168 6.96 6.02 5.60
C VAL A 168 5.97 6.85 4.79
N ILE A 169 6.45 7.83 4.06
CA ILE A 169 5.60 8.75 3.29
C ILE A 169 6.06 8.86 1.84
N ASP A 170 5.12 9.08 0.96
CA ASP A 170 5.40 9.39 -0.46
C ASP A 170 6.29 10.62 -0.59
N CYS A 171 7.32 10.50 -1.42
CA CYS A 171 8.18 11.59 -1.83
C CYS A 171 8.65 11.33 -3.27
N SER A 172 7.72 11.41 -4.22
CA SER A 172 7.95 11.04 -5.61
C SER A 172 8.64 12.14 -6.42
N HIS A 173 8.68 13.36 -5.92
CA HIS A 173 9.20 14.51 -6.65
C HIS A 173 10.30 15.25 -5.89
N GLU A 174 11.23 15.83 -6.64
CA GLU A 174 12.13 16.87 -6.14
C GLU A 174 11.33 18.13 -5.75
N PRO A 175 11.93 19.04 -4.94
CA PRO A 175 11.28 20.31 -4.60
C PRO A 175 10.81 21.07 -5.83
N ARG A 176 9.56 21.52 -5.84
CA ARG A 176 8.93 22.23 -6.96
C ARG A 176 8.35 23.56 -6.51
N PRO A 177 8.37 24.61 -7.40
CA PRO A 177 7.72 25.88 -7.10
C PRO A 177 6.21 25.77 -6.89
N GLN A 178 5.58 24.74 -7.49
CA GLN A 178 4.17 24.43 -7.32
C GLN A 178 4.03 23.00 -6.79
N PRO A 179 3.25 22.79 -5.72
CA PRO A 179 3.06 21.47 -5.14
C PRO A 179 2.45 20.50 -6.18
N PRO A 180 2.90 19.25 -6.21
CA PRO A 180 2.30 18.23 -7.06
C PRO A 180 0.85 17.95 -6.63
N ARG A 181 0.03 17.50 -7.59
CA ARG A 181 -1.41 17.27 -7.33
C ARG A 181 -1.73 15.91 -6.69
N SER A 182 -0.86 14.94 -6.86
CA SER A 182 -1.15 13.54 -6.49
C SER A 182 -0.07 12.88 -5.63
N HIS A 183 1.09 13.51 -5.52
CA HIS A 183 2.24 13.01 -4.78
C HIS A 183 2.94 14.12 -4.04
N CYS A 184 3.70 13.78 -2.99
CA CYS A 184 4.54 14.74 -2.27
C CYS A 184 5.84 15.03 -3.03
N ASP A 185 6.41 16.18 -2.73
CA ASP A 185 7.80 16.56 -3.03
C ASP A 185 8.59 16.76 -1.73
N LEU A 186 9.82 17.25 -1.84
CA LEU A 186 10.71 17.49 -0.70
C LEU A 186 10.50 18.86 -0.02
N ASN A 187 9.42 19.60 -0.32
CA ASN A 187 9.08 20.87 0.35
C ASN A 187 8.18 20.66 1.55
#